data_d789962f40db5d95a0dbcc555e2b110e
#
_entry.id   d789962f40db5d95a0dbcc555e2b110e
#
_cell.length_a   1.000
_cell.length_b   1.000
_cell.length_c   1.000
_cell.angle_alpha   90.00
_cell.angle_beta   90.00
_cell.angle_gamma   90.00
#
_symmetry.space_group_name_H-M   'P 1'
#
loop_
_entity.id
_entity.type
_entity.pdbx_description
1 polymer ?
#
loop_
_entity_poly.entity_id
_entity_poly.type
_entity_poly.pdbx_seq_one_letter_code
_entity_poly.pdbx_strand_id
1 'polypeptide(L)'
;MAIKLKICGVTRPEDLAACAELGVDAVGINLWSGSRRGLTLAQARQLLRDVPHPGLEIVGVFVNPPADEVQRAYETLGLDLVQVIRDAPGAPESLPYMLVIRGTPAPGELVIPTPAPARFLLDAAAPGYGGAGLVTDWSWARAAARELSVTAPVWLAGGITPDNAAAARLAVEPAGLDVASGAELSGARRGEKDRARIAALLAACRA
;
A
#
# COMPACT_ATOMS: atom_id res chain seq x y z
N MET A 1 -5.09 -18.71 -7.07
CA MET A 1 -5.51 -17.64 -8.01
C MET A 1 -4.48 -16.52 -8.00
N ALA A 2 -4.28 -15.84 -9.13
CA ALA A 2 -3.43 -14.64 -9.19
C ALA A 2 -4.02 -13.54 -8.31
N ILE A 3 -3.15 -12.82 -7.61
CA ILE A 3 -3.50 -11.67 -6.76
C ILE A 3 -2.80 -10.42 -7.26
N LYS A 4 -3.23 -9.25 -6.80
CA LYS A 4 -2.66 -7.96 -7.19
C LYS A 4 -1.39 -7.62 -6.42
N LEU A 5 -0.53 -6.77 -7.00
CA LEU A 5 0.66 -6.23 -6.36
C LEU A 5 0.63 -4.71 -6.36
N LYS A 6 0.86 -4.09 -5.19
CA LYS A 6 1.14 -2.66 -5.04
C LYS A 6 2.58 -2.47 -4.57
N ILE A 7 3.29 -1.55 -5.21
CA ILE A 7 4.61 -1.08 -4.77
C ILE A 7 4.44 0.28 -4.09
N CYS A 8 4.65 0.31 -2.78
CA CYS A 8 4.41 1.49 -1.96
C CYS A 8 5.66 2.36 -1.78
N GLY A 9 5.48 3.69 -1.79
CA GLY A 9 6.55 4.64 -1.58
C GLY A 9 7.51 4.74 -2.77
N VAL A 10 6.95 4.85 -3.97
CA VAL A 10 7.68 5.17 -5.20
C VAL A 10 7.99 6.67 -5.20
N THR A 11 9.27 7.02 -5.40
CA THR A 11 9.74 8.41 -5.33
C THR A 11 10.55 8.85 -6.55
N ARG A 12 10.97 7.92 -7.40
CA ARG A 12 11.87 8.17 -8.52
C ARG A 12 11.21 7.83 -9.85
N PRO A 13 11.53 8.58 -10.93
CA PRO A 13 11.03 8.28 -12.26
C PRO A 13 11.34 6.86 -12.73
N GLU A 14 12.56 6.37 -12.47
CA GLU A 14 12.99 5.03 -12.86
C GLU A 14 12.19 3.94 -12.14
N ASP A 15 11.84 4.17 -10.89
CA ASP A 15 11.06 3.23 -10.09
C ASP A 15 9.61 3.16 -10.57
N LEU A 16 9.01 4.31 -10.93
CA LEU A 16 7.66 4.38 -11.50
C LEU A 16 7.61 3.71 -12.88
N ALA A 17 8.59 4.02 -13.75
CA ALA A 17 8.70 3.41 -15.06
C ALA A 17 8.85 1.88 -14.95
N ALA A 18 9.70 1.39 -14.04
CA ALA A 18 9.88 -0.04 -13.81
C ALA A 18 8.57 -0.73 -13.37
N CYS A 19 7.76 -0.09 -12.49
CA CYS A 19 6.46 -0.62 -12.08
C CYS A 19 5.49 -0.72 -13.27
N ALA A 20 5.42 0.31 -14.12
CA ALA A 20 4.57 0.34 -15.30
C ALA A 20 4.96 -0.73 -16.33
N GLU A 21 6.26 -0.80 -16.66
CA GLU A 21 6.80 -1.77 -17.64
C GLU A 21 6.64 -3.24 -17.19
N LEU A 22 6.76 -3.51 -15.89
CA LEU A 22 6.59 -4.84 -15.35
C LEU A 22 5.11 -5.25 -15.22
N GLY A 23 4.18 -4.31 -15.32
CA GLY A 23 2.74 -4.59 -15.17
C GLY A 23 2.33 -4.78 -13.71
N VAL A 24 2.91 -3.99 -12.79
CA VAL A 24 2.43 -3.87 -11.41
C VAL A 24 1.02 -3.29 -11.41
N ASP A 25 0.16 -3.71 -10.48
CA ASP A 25 -1.25 -3.28 -10.49
C ASP A 25 -1.45 -1.89 -9.90
N ALA A 26 -0.66 -1.52 -8.88
CA ALA A 26 -0.78 -0.23 -8.20
C ALA A 26 0.56 0.30 -7.67
N VAL A 27 0.66 1.61 -7.51
CA VAL A 27 1.78 2.26 -6.81
C VAL A 27 1.29 3.19 -5.73
N GLY A 28 2.04 3.27 -4.63
CA GLY A 28 1.79 4.19 -3.52
C GLY A 28 2.68 5.43 -3.60
N ILE A 29 2.08 6.61 -3.67
CA ILE A 29 2.74 7.90 -3.56
C ILE A 29 2.55 8.41 -2.13
N ASN A 30 3.62 8.43 -1.35
CA ASN A 30 3.57 8.82 0.05
C ASN A 30 3.65 10.34 0.19
N LEU A 31 2.63 10.97 0.73
CA LEU A 31 2.54 12.43 0.92
C LEU A 31 2.78 12.86 2.38
N TRP A 32 3.15 11.92 3.25
CA TRP A 32 3.49 12.23 4.64
C TRP A 32 4.97 12.61 4.78
N SER A 33 5.23 13.83 5.24
CA SER A 33 6.59 14.40 5.38
C SER A 33 7.47 13.67 6.42
N GLY A 34 6.87 12.93 7.37
CA GLY A 34 7.60 12.11 8.33
C GLY A 34 8.17 10.82 7.74
N SER A 35 7.85 10.49 6.51
CA SER A 35 8.38 9.31 5.81
C SER A 35 9.61 9.68 4.98
N ARG A 36 10.66 8.85 5.04
CA ARG A 36 11.79 8.96 4.10
C ARG A 36 11.39 8.75 2.62
N ARG A 37 10.18 8.21 2.37
CA ARG A 37 9.56 8.06 1.06
C ARG A 37 8.54 9.16 0.79
N GLY A 38 8.49 10.19 1.66
CA GLY A 38 7.56 11.30 1.52
C GLY A 38 7.94 12.21 0.36
N LEU A 39 6.96 12.54 -0.45
CA LEU A 39 7.05 13.56 -1.50
C LEU A 39 6.15 14.74 -1.13
N THR A 40 6.58 15.94 -1.47
CA THR A 40 5.66 17.07 -1.51
C THR A 40 4.67 16.90 -2.65
N LEU A 41 3.53 17.58 -2.57
CA LEU A 41 2.52 17.56 -3.64
C LEU A 41 3.11 17.96 -5.01
N ALA A 42 4.02 18.94 -5.02
CA ALA A 42 4.69 19.40 -6.23
C ALA A 42 5.61 18.33 -6.84
N GLN A 43 6.40 17.63 -6.00
CA GLN A 43 7.27 16.53 -6.44
C GLN A 43 6.45 15.35 -6.97
N ALA A 44 5.38 14.97 -6.26
CA ALA A 44 4.48 13.90 -6.69
C ALA A 44 3.83 14.22 -8.04
N ARG A 45 3.34 15.46 -8.21
CA ARG A 45 2.77 15.94 -9.48
C ARG A 45 3.80 15.90 -10.62
N GLN A 46 5.03 16.31 -10.35
CA GLN A 46 6.10 16.28 -11.34
C GLN A 46 6.39 14.83 -11.77
N LEU A 47 6.57 13.92 -10.79
CA LEU A 47 6.83 12.51 -11.03
C LEU A 47 5.75 11.86 -11.92
N LEU A 48 4.47 12.04 -11.56
CA LEU A 48 3.34 11.43 -12.30
C LEU A 48 3.15 12.03 -13.69
N ARG A 49 3.48 13.31 -13.89
CA ARG A 49 3.41 13.96 -15.19
C ARG A 49 4.54 13.53 -16.13
N ASP A 50 5.75 13.34 -15.61
CA ASP A 50 6.95 13.12 -16.43
C ASP A 50 7.11 11.65 -16.85
N VAL A 51 6.45 10.71 -16.15
CA VAL A 51 6.57 9.28 -16.42
C VAL A 51 5.22 8.71 -16.86
N PRO A 52 5.10 8.22 -18.11
CA PRO A 52 3.91 7.49 -18.54
C PRO A 52 3.71 6.23 -17.67
N HIS A 53 2.51 6.05 -17.15
CA HIS A 53 2.18 4.93 -16.26
C HIS A 53 0.82 4.28 -16.59
N PRO A 54 0.57 3.90 -17.86
CA PRO A 54 -0.71 3.37 -18.27
C PRO A 54 -1.04 2.08 -17.50
N GLY A 55 -2.27 1.99 -17.01
CA GLY A 55 -2.76 0.80 -16.30
C GLY A 55 -2.32 0.67 -14.85
N LEU A 56 -1.46 1.57 -14.34
CA LEU A 56 -1.14 1.65 -12.92
C LEU A 56 -2.21 2.42 -12.15
N GLU A 57 -2.73 1.82 -11.10
CA GLU A 57 -3.55 2.52 -10.11
C GLU A 57 -2.65 3.38 -9.21
N ILE A 58 -2.95 4.66 -9.07
CA ILE A 58 -2.18 5.61 -8.27
C ILE A 58 -2.86 5.80 -6.92
N VAL A 59 -2.19 5.36 -5.85
CA VAL A 59 -2.69 5.41 -4.47
C VAL A 59 -1.94 6.47 -3.69
N GLY A 60 -2.63 7.52 -3.25
CA GLY A 60 -2.07 8.51 -2.32
C GLY A 60 -2.01 7.97 -0.91
N VAL A 61 -0.86 8.05 -0.24
CA VAL A 61 -0.66 7.55 1.13
C VAL A 61 -0.48 8.71 2.09
N PHE A 62 -1.31 8.75 3.12
CA PHE A 62 -1.39 9.83 4.10
C PHE A 62 -1.36 9.28 5.53
N VAL A 63 -0.87 10.10 6.45
CA VAL A 63 -0.87 9.83 7.91
C VAL A 63 -1.48 11.02 8.62
N ASN A 64 -2.61 10.81 9.29
CA ASN A 64 -3.35 11.83 10.06
C ASN A 64 -3.55 13.16 9.30
N PRO A 65 -3.90 13.15 7.99
CA PRO A 65 -4.01 14.38 7.21
C PRO A 65 -5.30 15.14 7.55
N PRO A 66 -5.31 16.48 7.39
CA PRO A 66 -6.54 17.24 7.25
C PRO A 66 -7.34 16.78 6.01
N ALA A 67 -8.67 16.85 6.10
CA ALA A 67 -9.53 16.37 4.99
C ALA A 67 -9.33 17.16 3.69
N ASP A 68 -9.13 18.47 3.80
CA ASP A 68 -8.89 19.35 2.65
C ASP A 68 -7.55 19.08 1.96
N GLU A 69 -6.53 18.60 2.71
CA GLU A 69 -5.25 18.18 2.13
C GLU A 69 -5.42 16.93 1.28
N VAL A 70 -6.18 15.95 1.76
CA VAL A 70 -6.47 14.71 1.01
C VAL A 70 -7.22 15.02 -0.26
N GLN A 71 -8.29 15.84 -0.17
CA GLN A 71 -9.10 16.22 -1.31
C GLN A 71 -8.26 16.95 -2.38
N ARG A 72 -7.48 17.94 -1.96
CA ARG A 72 -6.57 18.70 -2.84
C ARG A 72 -5.57 17.79 -3.55
N ALA A 73 -4.96 16.86 -2.81
CA ALA A 73 -4.00 15.93 -3.40
C ALA A 73 -4.69 14.96 -4.38
N TYR A 74 -5.86 14.45 -4.03
CA TYR A 74 -6.65 13.57 -4.90
C TYR A 74 -6.93 14.23 -6.24
N GLU A 75 -7.43 15.46 -6.25
CA GLU A 75 -7.73 16.21 -7.48
C GLU A 75 -6.45 16.61 -8.25
N THR A 76 -5.41 17.09 -7.53
CA THR A 76 -4.18 17.61 -8.17
C THR A 76 -3.37 16.51 -8.85
N LEU A 77 -3.34 15.32 -8.26
CA LEU A 77 -2.54 14.18 -8.74
C LEU A 77 -3.36 13.21 -9.60
N GLY A 78 -4.69 13.33 -9.64
CA GLY A 78 -5.56 12.36 -10.30
C GLY A 78 -5.45 11.00 -9.64
N LEU A 79 -5.51 10.94 -8.30
CA LEU A 79 -5.41 9.67 -7.58
C LEU A 79 -6.63 8.79 -7.84
N ASP A 80 -6.43 7.48 -7.92
CA ASP A 80 -7.51 6.50 -8.03
C ASP A 80 -8.05 6.09 -6.66
N LEU A 81 -7.17 6.12 -5.64
CA LEU A 81 -7.48 5.66 -4.29
C LEU A 81 -6.67 6.44 -3.25
N VAL A 82 -7.21 6.64 -2.07
CA VAL A 82 -6.46 7.18 -0.93
C VAL A 82 -6.27 6.11 0.14
N GLN A 83 -5.04 5.93 0.60
CA GLN A 83 -4.68 5.11 1.74
C GLN A 83 -4.42 6.02 2.93
N VAL A 84 -5.29 5.98 3.93
CA VAL A 84 -5.18 6.86 5.09
C VAL A 84 -4.89 6.03 6.34
N ILE A 85 -3.78 6.35 6.99
CA ILE A 85 -3.43 5.84 8.31
C ILE A 85 -3.87 6.89 9.33
N ARG A 86 -4.75 6.54 10.26
CA ARG A 86 -5.25 7.43 11.30
C ARG A 86 -5.12 6.79 12.67
N ASP A 87 -4.81 7.61 13.68
CA ASP A 87 -4.80 7.21 15.08
C ASP A 87 -6.22 7.21 15.68
N ALA A 88 -7.17 7.91 15.05
CA ALA A 88 -8.59 7.94 15.41
C ALA A 88 -9.46 7.39 14.29
N PRO A 89 -10.63 6.79 14.62
CA PRO A 89 -11.58 6.33 13.62
C PRO A 89 -12.04 7.49 12.71
N GLY A 90 -12.22 7.21 11.44
CA GLY A 90 -12.76 8.16 10.46
C GLY A 90 -12.45 7.72 9.04
N ALA A 91 -13.40 7.94 8.14
CA ALA A 91 -13.25 7.71 6.71
C ALA A 91 -13.07 9.05 5.98
N PRO A 92 -12.39 9.12 4.83
CA PRO A 92 -12.55 10.22 3.90
C PRO A 92 -14.00 10.17 3.40
N GLU A 93 -14.82 11.16 3.74
CA GLU A 93 -16.28 11.08 3.59
C GLU A 93 -16.79 10.93 2.15
N SER A 94 -15.96 11.24 1.14
CA SER A 94 -16.40 11.29 -0.27
C SER A 94 -15.43 10.65 -1.27
N LEU A 95 -14.29 10.12 -0.83
CA LEU A 95 -13.28 9.57 -1.73
C LEU A 95 -13.20 8.04 -1.61
N PRO A 96 -12.88 7.32 -2.71
CA PRO A 96 -12.53 5.91 -2.58
C PRO A 96 -11.28 5.76 -1.72
N TYR A 97 -11.35 4.93 -0.67
CA TYR A 97 -10.23 4.79 0.26
C TYR A 97 -9.91 3.35 0.63
N MET A 98 -8.66 3.13 1.02
CA MET A 98 -8.13 1.93 1.62
C MET A 98 -7.97 2.15 3.12
N LEU A 99 -8.69 1.37 3.92
CA LEU A 99 -8.59 1.41 5.39
C LEU A 99 -7.41 0.54 5.83
N VAL A 100 -6.46 1.14 6.54
CA VAL A 100 -5.31 0.43 7.10
C VAL A 100 -5.66 -0.05 8.51
N ILE A 101 -5.61 -1.36 8.73
CA ILE A 101 -5.74 -2.00 10.03
C ILE A 101 -4.35 -2.43 10.48
N ARG A 102 -3.88 -1.85 11.58
CA ARG A 102 -2.54 -2.08 12.12
C ARG A 102 -2.59 -2.94 13.37
N GLY A 103 -1.62 -3.83 13.47
CA GLY A 103 -1.55 -4.75 14.59
C GLY A 103 -2.50 -5.92 14.43
N THR A 104 -2.92 -6.45 15.57
CA THR A 104 -3.76 -7.64 15.66
C THR A 104 -4.95 -7.39 16.59
N PRO A 105 -5.91 -6.50 16.23
CA PRO A 105 -7.11 -6.34 17.02
C PRO A 105 -7.85 -7.68 17.18
N ALA A 106 -8.50 -7.89 18.30
CA ALA A 106 -9.22 -9.13 18.56
C ALA A 106 -10.39 -9.31 17.56
N PRO A 107 -10.79 -10.55 17.26
CA PRO A 107 -12.00 -10.80 16.48
C PRO A 107 -13.20 -10.06 17.08
N GLY A 108 -13.98 -9.37 16.26
CA GLY A 108 -15.12 -8.55 16.68
C GLY A 108 -14.76 -7.11 17.14
N GLU A 109 -13.48 -6.77 17.25
CA GLU A 109 -13.02 -5.37 17.49
C GLU A 109 -12.81 -4.59 16.20
N LEU A 110 -12.92 -5.24 15.05
CA LEU A 110 -12.77 -4.61 13.74
C LEU A 110 -13.99 -3.71 13.46
N VAL A 111 -13.80 -2.41 13.60
CA VAL A 111 -14.85 -1.43 13.30
C VAL A 111 -14.77 -1.03 11.83
N ILE A 112 -15.82 -1.34 11.08
CA ILE A 112 -15.96 -0.93 9.68
C ILE A 112 -16.69 0.41 9.65
N PRO A 113 -16.05 1.49 9.16
CA PRO A 113 -16.70 2.79 9.10
C PRO A 113 -17.78 2.85 8.01
N THR A 114 -18.63 3.86 8.11
CA THR A 114 -19.61 4.21 7.08
C THR A 114 -19.24 5.58 6.51
N PRO A 115 -19.04 5.71 5.19
CA PRO A 115 -19.12 4.64 4.16
C PRO A 115 -18.02 3.60 4.29
N ALA A 116 -18.30 2.38 3.82
CA ALA A 116 -17.33 1.30 3.84
C ALA A 116 -16.12 1.60 2.92
N PRO A 117 -14.92 1.11 3.25
CA PRO A 117 -13.74 1.30 2.42
C PRO A 117 -13.85 0.54 1.10
N ALA A 118 -13.20 1.05 0.06
CA ALA A 118 -13.04 0.33 -1.19
C ALA A 118 -12.12 -0.90 -1.04
N ARG A 119 -11.21 -0.87 -0.04
CA ARG A 119 -10.28 -1.96 0.32
C ARG A 119 -9.88 -1.87 1.79
N PHE A 120 -9.49 -3.01 2.33
CA PHE A 120 -8.74 -3.10 3.59
C PHE A 120 -7.28 -3.40 3.33
N LEU A 121 -6.40 -2.88 4.18
CA LEU A 121 -4.97 -3.22 4.22
C LEU A 121 -4.61 -3.68 5.63
N LEU A 122 -4.20 -4.93 5.76
CA LEU A 122 -3.69 -5.48 7.02
C LEU A 122 -2.17 -5.23 7.06
N ASP A 123 -1.69 -4.52 8.09
CA ASP A 123 -0.28 -4.18 8.25
C ASP A 123 0.23 -4.54 9.66
N ALA A 124 1.52 -4.82 9.79
CA ALA A 124 2.15 -5.13 11.05
C ALA A 124 2.05 -3.96 12.05
N ALA A 125 1.92 -4.28 13.33
CA ALA A 125 2.10 -3.32 14.40
C ALA A 125 3.58 -2.93 14.49
N ALA A 126 3.96 -1.82 13.87
CA ALA A 126 5.31 -1.27 13.95
C ALA A 126 5.31 0.06 14.67
N PRO A 127 6.35 0.39 15.46
CA PRO A 127 6.59 1.76 15.90
C PRO A 127 6.68 2.68 14.68
N GLY A 128 5.97 3.80 14.70
CA GLY A 128 5.80 4.67 13.53
C GLY A 128 4.71 4.17 12.57
N TYR A 129 4.68 4.71 11.35
CA TYR A 129 3.58 4.51 10.40
C TYR A 129 3.96 3.63 9.20
N GLY A 130 4.67 2.52 9.46
CA GLY A 130 4.98 1.49 8.47
C GLY A 130 6.43 1.51 7.96
N GLY A 131 6.79 0.48 7.18
CA GLY A 131 8.10 0.35 6.55
C GLY A 131 9.23 -0.13 7.48
N ALA A 132 8.93 -0.60 8.68
CA ALA A 132 9.89 -1.16 9.63
C ALA A 132 10.37 -2.58 9.24
N GLY A 133 9.72 -3.22 8.28
CA GLY A 133 10.06 -4.57 7.83
C GLY A 133 9.58 -5.68 8.77
N LEU A 134 8.74 -5.35 9.77
CA LEU A 134 8.13 -6.35 10.64
C LEU A 134 7.07 -7.13 9.87
N VAL A 135 7.09 -8.45 10.05
CA VAL A 135 6.14 -9.36 9.41
C VAL A 135 4.83 -9.34 10.18
N THR A 136 3.72 -9.20 9.46
CA THR A 136 2.36 -9.34 10.02
C THR A 136 2.13 -10.79 10.48
N ASP A 137 1.40 -10.98 11.57
CA ASP A 137 0.92 -12.31 11.97
C ASP A 137 -0.05 -12.84 10.90
N TRP A 138 0.39 -13.82 10.13
CA TRP A 138 -0.42 -14.37 9.03
C TRP A 138 -1.60 -15.19 9.51
N SER A 139 -1.55 -15.77 10.71
CA SER A 139 -2.68 -16.51 11.29
C SER A 139 -3.82 -15.56 11.60
N TRP A 140 -3.51 -14.45 12.27
CA TRP A 140 -4.44 -13.36 12.51
C TRP A 140 -4.93 -12.75 11.18
N ALA A 141 -3.99 -12.42 10.26
CA ALA A 141 -4.34 -11.81 8.98
C ALA A 141 -5.30 -12.67 8.15
N ARG A 142 -5.14 -14.01 8.18
CA ARG A 142 -6.08 -14.94 7.53
C ARG A 142 -7.49 -14.84 8.13
N ALA A 143 -7.59 -14.84 9.45
CA ALA A 143 -8.90 -14.72 10.13
C ALA A 143 -9.56 -13.37 9.81
N ALA A 144 -8.82 -12.26 9.93
CA ALA A 144 -9.29 -10.93 9.61
C ALA A 144 -9.69 -10.81 8.11
N ALA A 145 -8.89 -11.39 7.21
CA ALA A 145 -9.19 -11.36 5.77
C ALA A 145 -10.52 -12.06 5.45
N ARG A 146 -10.81 -13.18 6.08
CA ARG A 146 -12.10 -13.90 5.92
C ARG A 146 -13.28 -13.08 6.41
N GLU A 147 -13.14 -12.41 7.56
CA GLU A 147 -14.18 -11.56 8.14
C GLU A 147 -14.45 -10.33 7.27
N LEU A 148 -13.40 -9.62 6.86
CA LEU A 148 -13.49 -8.35 6.13
C LEU A 148 -13.84 -8.50 4.65
N SER A 149 -13.48 -9.64 4.03
CA SER A 149 -13.68 -9.86 2.58
C SER A 149 -15.14 -9.90 2.16
N VAL A 150 -16.08 -10.05 3.10
CA VAL A 150 -17.53 -9.94 2.84
C VAL A 150 -17.93 -8.49 2.54
N THR A 151 -17.13 -7.51 2.96
CA THR A 151 -17.40 -6.09 2.75
C THR A 151 -16.59 -5.53 1.58
N ALA A 152 -15.27 -5.78 1.55
CA ALA A 152 -14.37 -5.27 0.52
C ALA A 152 -13.11 -6.15 0.39
N PRO A 153 -12.39 -6.08 -0.76
CA PRO A 153 -11.13 -6.80 -0.94
C PRO A 153 -10.10 -6.47 0.15
N VAL A 154 -9.42 -7.50 0.66
CA VAL A 154 -8.41 -7.37 1.71
C VAL A 154 -7.02 -7.56 1.10
N TRP A 155 -6.14 -6.60 1.37
CA TRP A 155 -4.74 -6.64 0.98
C TRP A 155 -3.86 -6.87 2.21
N LEU A 156 -2.68 -7.44 2.00
CA LEU A 156 -1.71 -7.73 3.05
C LEU A 156 -0.45 -6.90 2.85
N ALA A 157 -0.02 -6.23 3.91
CA ALA A 157 1.26 -5.56 4.06
C ALA A 157 2.06 -6.16 5.24
N GLY A 158 3.16 -5.52 5.58
CA GLY A 158 4.02 -5.89 6.72
C GLY A 158 5.05 -6.96 6.37
N GLY A 159 6.29 -6.55 6.18
CA GLY A 159 7.45 -7.41 6.03
C GLY A 159 7.46 -8.33 4.80
N ILE A 160 6.65 -8.04 3.80
CA ILE A 160 6.62 -8.84 2.56
C ILE A 160 7.88 -8.58 1.74
N THR A 161 8.52 -9.67 1.32
CA THR A 161 9.74 -9.69 0.49
C THR A 161 9.59 -10.72 -0.63
N PRO A 162 10.46 -10.73 -1.67
CA PRO A 162 10.45 -11.79 -2.67
C PRO A 162 10.52 -13.20 -2.09
N ASP A 163 11.23 -13.37 -0.97
CA ASP A 163 11.48 -14.69 -0.36
C ASP A 163 10.25 -15.25 0.37
N ASN A 164 9.34 -14.38 0.83
CA ASN A 164 8.17 -14.81 1.61
C ASN A 164 6.82 -14.52 0.94
N ALA A 165 6.78 -13.77 -0.16
CA ALA A 165 5.54 -13.33 -0.82
C ALA A 165 4.63 -14.52 -1.23
N ALA A 166 5.20 -15.59 -1.77
CA ALA A 166 4.43 -16.78 -2.16
C ALA A 166 3.82 -17.48 -0.93
N ALA A 167 4.58 -17.60 0.16
CA ALA A 167 4.11 -18.18 1.42
C ALA A 167 3.00 -17.29 2.05
N ALA A 168 3.19 -15.96 2.06
CA ALA A 168 2.20 -15.01 2.55
C ALA A 168 0.88 -15.11 1.77
N ARG A 169 0.96 -15.17 0.43
CA ARG A 169 -0.19 -15.36 -0.46
C ARG A 169 -0.97 -16.63 -0.13
N LEU A 170 -0.28 -17.75 0.04
CA LEU A 170 -0.91 -19.04 0.36
C LEU A 170 -1.49 -19.09 1.79
N ALA A 171 -0.79 -18.48 2.75
CA ALA A 171 -1.21 -18.49 4.14
C ALA A 171 -2.42 -17.61 4.40
N VAL A 172 -2.49 -16.41 3.81
CA VAL A 172 -3.53 -15.40 4.10
C VAL A 172 -4.64 -15.39 3.06
N GLU A 173 -4.35 -15.76 1.81
CA GLU A 173 -5.28 -15.70 0.67
C GLU A 173 -5.83 -14.27 0.42
N PRO A 174 -4.97 -13.24 0.42
CA PRO A 174 -5.42 -11.86 0.24
C PRO A 174 -5.76 -11.58 -1.23
N ALA A 175 -6.50 -10.49 -1.48
CA ALA A 175 -6.75 -9.98 -2.84
C ALA A 175 -5.50 -9.34 -3.47
N GLY A 176 -4.53 -8.92 -2.67
CA GLY A 176 -3.28 -8.34 -3.12
C GLY A 176 -2.24 -8.20 -2.01
N LEU A 177 -1.00 -7.94 -2.43
CA LEU A 177 0.11 -7.60 -1.54
C LEU A 177 0.49 -6.13 -1.71
N ASP A 178 0.79 -5.46 -0.60
CA ASP A 178 1.34 -4.09 -0.57
C ASP A 178 2.77 -4.13 -0.02
N VAL A 179 3.74 -3.76 -0.85
CA VAL A 179 5.16 -3.93 -0.54
C VAL A 179 5.90 -2.61 -0.64
N ALA A 180 6.53 -2.20 0.45
CA ALA A 180 7.39 -1.01 0.50
C ALA A 180 8.88 -1.40 0.52
N SER A 181 9.42 -1.71 1.71
CA SER A 181 10.85 -2.00 1.91
C SER A 181 11.31 -3.29 1.25
N GLY A 182 10.43 -4.29 1.13
CA GLY A 182 10.75 -5.56 0.47
C GLY A 182 11.07 -5.44 -1.02
N ALA A 183 10.63 -4.36 -1.66
CA ALA A 183 10.95 -4.04 -3.05
C ALA A 183 12.16 -3.10 -3.21
N GLU A 184 12.87 -2.74 -2.12
CA GLU A 184 13.96 -1.78 -2.15
C GLU A 184 15.34 -2.43 -2.21
N LEU A 185 16.29 -1.67 -2.75
CA LEU A 185 17.71 -1.96 -2.63
C LEU A 185 18.14 -1.88 -1.15
N SER A 186 19.15 -2.64 -0.79
CA SER A 186 19.74 -2.64 0.56
C SER A 186 20.86 -1.60 0.70
N GLY A 187 21.28 -1.36 1.94
CA GLY A 187 22.42 -0.48 2.24
C GLY A 187 22.15 1.00 1.98
N ALA A 188 23.13 1.70 1.42
CA ALA A 188 23.09 3.14 1.17
C ALA A 188 22.00 3.59 0.18
N ARG A 189 21.53 2.67 -0.68
CA ARG A 189 20.47 2.91 -1.67
C ARG A 189 19.07 2.53 -1.17
N ARG A 190 18.94 2.33 0.12
CA ARG A 190 17.66 2.02 0.75
C ARG A 190 16.64 3.14 0.50
N GLY A 191 15.47 2.79 -0.03
CA GLY A 191 14.44 3.72 -0.49
C GLY A 191 14.26 3.70 -2.01
N GLU A 192 15.30 3.35 -2.77
CA GLU A 192 15.21 3.11 -4.20
C GLU A 192 14.65 1.72 -4.46
N LYS A 193 13.76 1.59 -5.44
CA LYS A 193 13.19 0.29 -5.78
C LYS A 193 14.16 -0.53 -6.63
N ASP A 194 14.15 -1.84 -6.41
CA ASP A 194 14.92 -2.82 -7.16
C ASP A 194 14.01 -3.50 -8.18
N ARG A 195 14.26 -3.30 -9.46
CA ARG A 195 13.48 -3.88 -10.56
C ARG A 195 13.42 -5.42 -10.48
N ALA A 196 14.51 -6.08 -10.09
CA ALA A 196 14.53 -7.54 -9.98
C ALA A 196 13.64 -8.03 -8.81
N ARG A 197 13.65 -7.31 -7.69
CA ARG A 197 12.77 -7.62 -6.55
C ARG A 197 11.30 -7.39 -6.90
N ILE A 198 10.97 -6.31 -7.62
CA ILE A 198 9.60 -6.07 -8.10
C ILE A 198 9.16 -7.22 -9.01
N ALA A 199 9.99 -7.64 -9.97
CA ALA A 199 9.66 -8.75 -10.87
C ALA A 199 9.44 -10.07 -10.10
N ALA A 200 10.26 -10.37 -9.11
CA ALA A 200 10.12 -11.57 -8.27
C ALA A 200 8.84 -11.53 -7.42
N LEU A 201 8.50 -10.38 -6.84
CA LEU A 201 7.24 -10.16 -6.11
C LEU A 201 6.03 -10.37 -7.04
N LEU A 202 6.08 -9.80 -8.24
CA LEU A 202 5.01 -9.95 -9.22
C LEU A 202 4.83 -11.41 -9.64
N ALA A 203 5.92 -12.15 -9.87
CA ALA A 203 5.88 -13.58 -10.16
C ALA A 203 5.22 -14.36 -9.02
N ALA A 204 5.54 -14.06 -7.76
CA ALA A 204 4.91 -14.69 -6.59
C ALA A 204 3.40 -14.38 -6.49
N CYS A 205 2.96 -13.20 -6.92
CA CYS A 205 1.53 -12.83 -6.97
C CYS A 205 0.77 -13.53 -8.11
N ARG A 206 1.44 -13.83 -9.22
CA ARG A 206 0.81 -14.39 -10.44
C ARG A 206 0.83 -15.92 -10.49
N ALA A 207 1.71 -16.58 -9.70
CA ALA A 207 1.75 -18.04 -9.56
C ALA A 207 0.49 -18.57 -8.86
#